data_1ac6875566e4275fbbffc2fd0fe997ed
#
_entry.id   1ac6875566e4275fbbffc2fd0fe997ed
#
_cell.length_a   1.000
_cell.length_b   1.000
_cell.length_c   1.000
_cell.angle_alpha   90.00
_cell.angle_beta   90.00
_cell.angle_gamma   90.00
#
_symmetry.space_group_name_H-M   'P 1'
#
loop_
_entity.id
_entity.type
_entity.pdbx_description
1 polymer ?
#
loop_
_entity_poly.entity_id
_entity_poly.type
_entity_poly.pdbx_seq_one_letter_code
_entity_poly.pdbx_strand_id
1 'polypeptide(L)'
;LASGNWGMVTWPEAYGGRGLDLIQWLIFEEEYFRAGGPNRANQNGIFLLGPTIMEFGTEEQKKRFLPPMARGEIIWAQAWSEPGAGSDMAAISSRAIRDGDHYVLSGQKTWSSRAAFADWGFGIFRTDPESKRHKGLTFILFDLNTPGITRRPIRQLHGDTGFAEIFFDEVRVPVQNRLAGEGEGWNVAMATAGFERGLMLRSPGR
;
A
#
# COMPACT_ATOMS: atom_id res chain seq x y z
N LEU A 1 17.61 6.53 -11.94
CA LEU A 1 16.64 5.44 -12.18
C LEU A 1 15.30 5.98 -12.67
N ALA A 2 14.69 6.94 -11.96
CA ALA A 2 13.37 7.49 -12.30
C ALA A 2 13.30 8.04 -13.73
N SER A 3 14.24 8.88 -14.16
CA SER A 3 14.26 9.49 -15.50
C SER A 3 14.35 8.50 -16.66
N GLY A 4 14.81 7.27 -16.41
CA GLY A 4 14.93 6.22 -17.42
C GLY A 4 13.92 5.07 -17.24
N ASN A 5 12.90 5.24 -16.39
CA ASN A 5 11.91 4.21 -16.04
C ASN A 5 12.54 2.91 -15.49
N TRP A 6 13.65 3.03 -14.78
CA TRP A 6 14.33 1.88 -14.15
C TRP A 6 13.86 1.59 -12.73
N GLY A 7 12.88 2.33 -12.23
CA GLY A 7 12.30 2.11 -10.89
C GLY A 7 11.55 0.78 -10.79
N MET A 8 10.74 0.48 -11.82
CA MET A 8 9.98 -0.76 -11.95
C MET A 8 10.04 -1.31 -13.36
N VAL A 9 11.09 -2.07 -13.66
CA VAL A 9 11.40 -2.54 -15.02
C VAL A 9 10.36 -3.50 -15.60
N THR A 10 9.64 -4.27 -14.76
CA THR A 10 8.60 -5.21 -15.22
C THR A 10 7.24 -4.56 -15.47
N TRP A 11 7.02 -3.34 -14.97
CA TRP A 11 5.73 -2.69 -15.19
C TRP A 11 5.56 -2.27 -16.65
N PRO A 12 4.30 -2.17 -17.14
CA PRO A 12 4.01 -1.60 -18.44
C PRO A 12 4.61 -0.19 -18.59
N GLU A 13 5.06 0.15 -19.78
CA GLU A 13 5.63 1.47 -20.09
C GLU A 13 4.64 2.60 -19.80
N ALA A 14 3.34 2.37 -20.06
CA ALA A 14 2.27 3.31 -19.76
C ALA A 14 2.20 3.73 -18.27
N TYR A 15 2.76 2.93 -17.38
CA TYR A 15 2.76 3.17 -15.93
C TYR A 15 4.17 3.47 -15.38
N GLY A 16 5.11 3.80 -16.23
CA GLY A 16 6.48 4.19 -15.84
C GLY A 16 7.43 3.01 -15.67
N GLY A 17 7.10 1.85 -16.22
CA GLY A 17 7.99 0.70 -16.34
C GLY A 17 8.68 0.62 -17.69
N ARG A 18 9.23 -0.56 -18.00
CA ARG A 18 9.92 -0.87 -19.25
C ARG A 18 9.37 -2.11 -19.96
N GLY A 19 8.35 -2.76 -19.39
CA GLY A 19 7.75 -3.97 -19.93
C GLY A 19 8.70 -5.17 -20.01
N LEU A 20 9.76 -5.20 -19.18
CA LEU A 20 10.75 -6.27 -19.20
C LEU A 20 10.17 -7.54 -18.56
N ASP A 21 10.66 -8.68 -19.02
CA ASP A 21 10.29 -9.99 -18.46
C ASP A 21 11.00 -10.27 -17.12
N LEU A 22 10.64 -11.39 -16.51
CA LEU A 22 11.17 -11.80 -15.21
C LEU A 22 12.68 -12.05 -15.23
N ILE A 23 13.22 -12.61 -16.32
CA ILE A 23 14.67 -12.88 -16.45
C ILE A 23 15.44 -11.56 -16.55
N GLN A 24 14.94 -10.65 -17.37
CA GLN A 24 15.52 -9.31 -17.51
C GLN A 24 15.46 -8.52 -16.20
N TRP A 25 14.38 -8.70 -15.41
CA TRP A 25 14.29 -8.12 -14.07
C TRP A 25 15.33 -8.70 -13.13
N LEU A 26 15.53 -10.02 -13.12
CA LEU A 26 16.55 -10.65 -12.28
C LEU A 26 17.96 -10.14 -12.61
N ILE A 27 18.31 -10.06 -13.90
CA ILE A 27 19.60 -9.52 -14.36
C ILE A 27 19.74 -8.05 -13.89
N PHE A 28 18.70 -7.25 -14.05
CA PHE A 28 18.70 -5.86 -13.59
C PHE A 28 18.92 -5.75 -12.07
N GLU A 29 18.26 -6.58 -11.26
CA GLU A 29 18.42 -6.57 -9.80
C GLU A 29 19.83 -6.95 -9.39
N GLU A 30 20.41 -7.99 -10.00
CA GLU A 30 21.79 -8.40 -9.74
C GLU A 30 22.77 -7.27 -10.04
N GLU A 31 22.68 -6.65 -11.22
CA GLU A 31 23.55 -5.53 -11.60
C GLU A 31 23.33 -4.30 -10.73
N TYR A 32 22.09 -4.01 -10.38
CA TYR A 32 21.74 -2.91 -9.50
C TYR A 32 22.41 -3.02 -8.13
N PHE A 33 22.33 -4.20 -7.49
CA PHE A 33 22.97 -4.42 -6.18
C PHE A 33 24.48 -4.59 -6.28
N ARG A 34 24.99 -5.19 -7.35
CA ARG A 34 26.44 -5.25 -7.61
C ARG A 34 27.05 -3.86 -7.76
N ALA A 35 26.33 -2.93 -8.34
CA ALA A 35 26.73 -1.54 -8.46
C ALA A 35 26.56 -0.71 -7.16
N GLY A 36 26.15 -1.33 -6.06
CA GLY A 36 25.94 -0.64 -4.78
C GLY A 36 24.62 0.15 -4.73
N GLY A 37 23.62 -0.23 -5.52
CA GLY A 37 22.31 0.42 -5.51
C GLY A 37 21.64 0.39 -4.13
N PRO A 38 21.06 1.49 -3.63
CA PRO A 38 20.41 1.54 -2.33
C PRO A 38 19.10 0.76 -2.30
N ASN A 39 18.68 0.33 -1.11
CA ASN A 39 17.34 -0.25 -0.93
C ASN A 39 16.25 0.73 -1.37
N ARG A 40 15.22 0.22 -2.05
CA ARG A 40 14.10 1.05 -2.50
C ARG A 40 13.23 1.52 -1.34
N ALA A 41 13.05 2.82 -1.20
CA ALA A 41 12.22 3.39 -0.14
C ALA A 41 10.74 3.01 -0.29
N ASN A 42 10.25 2.83 -1.54
CA ASN A 42 8.84 2.62 -1.85
C ASN A 42 8.46 1.14 -2.10
N GLN A 43 9.04 0.19 -1.37
CA GLN A 43 8.76 -1.25 -1.60
C GLN A 43 7.26 -1.59 -1.49
N ASN A 44 6.56 -1.04 -0.48
CA ASN A 44 5.12 -1.28 -0.30
C ASN A 44 4.30 -0.75 -1.48
N GLY A 45 4.69 0.38 -2.05
CA GLY A 45 4.06 0.91 -3.26
C GLY A 45 4.32 0.00 -4.44
N ILE A 46 5.58 -0.18 -4.81
CA ILE A 46 5.95 -0.81 -6.09
C ILE A 46 5.71 -2.33 -6.14
N PHE A 47 5.85 -3.06 -5.04
CA PHE A 47 5.74 -4.51 -5.04
C PHE A 47 4.41 -5.05 -4.51
N LEU A 48 3.69 -4.27 -3.71
CA LEU A 48 2.40 -4.67 -3.14
C LEU A 48 1.25 -3.91 -3.79
N LEU A 49 1.21 -2.60 -3.60
CA LEU A 49 0.08 -1.80 -4.03
C LEU A 49 0.02 -1.60 -5.55
N GLY A 50 1.16 -1.45 -6.22
CA GLY A 50 1.21 -1.25 -7.66
C GLY A 50 0.54 -2.39 -8.45
N PRO A 51 0.95 -3.66 -8.26
CA PRO A 51 0.25 -4.80 -8.83
C PRO A 51 -1.23 -4.86 -8.44
N THR A 52 -1.56 -4.53 -7.20
CA THR A 52 -2.97 -4.47 -6.73
C THR A 52 -3.77 -3.41 -7.48
N ILE A 53 -3.22 -2.21 -7.71
CA ILE A 53 -3.89 -1.18 -8.52
C ILE A 53 -4.02 -1.61 -9.98
N MET A 54 -3.03 -2.29 -10.55
CA MET A 54 -3.10 -2.81 -11.93
C MET A 54 -4.24 -3.80 -12.09
N GLU A 55 -4.51 -4.63 -11.09
CA GLU A 55 -5.55 -5.66 -11.12
C GLU A 55 -6.94 -5.10 -10.78
N PHE A 56 -7.05 -4.30 -9.72
CA PHE A 56 -8.35 -3.88 -9.14
C PHE A 56 -8.68 -2.40 -9.34
N GLY A 57 -7.73 -1.57 -9.75
CA GLY A 57 -7.93 -0.14 -9.90
C GLY A 57 -8.64 0.23 -11.20
N THR A 58 -9.35 1.37 -11.17
CA THR A 58 -9.88 1.99 -12.38
C THR A 58 -8.73 2.58 -13.24
N GLU A 59 -9.01 2.86 -14.51
CA GLU A 59 -8.00 3.49 -15.38
C GLU A 59 -7.54 4.86 -14.86
N GLU A 60 -8.44 5.61 -14.21
CA GLU A 60 -8.11 6.88 -13.56
C GLU A 60 -7.15 6.67 -12.39
N GLN A 61 -7.41 5.65 -11.56
CA GLN A 61 -6.52 5.30 -10.44
C GLN A 61 -5.14 4.82 -10.93
N LYS A 62 -5.09 3.99 -11.97
CA LYS A 62 -3.85 3.53 -12.58
C LYS A 62 -3.01 4.71 -13.09
N LYS A 63 -3.62 5.62 -13.87
CA LYS A 63 -2.96 6.82 -14.40
C LYS A 63 -2.50 7.78 -13.31
N ARG A 64 -3.28 7.90 -12.23
CA ARG A 64 -2.99 8.80 -11.12
C ARG A 64 -1.83 8.31 -10.26
N PHE A 65 -1.81 7.03 -9.91
CA PHE A 65 -0.94 6.52 -8.85
C PHE A 65 0.28 5.76 -9.34
N LEU A 66 0.18 4.99 -10.45
CA LEU A 66 1.28 4.14 -10.87
C LEU A 66 2.52 4.90 -11.37
N PRO A 67 2.41 5.92 -12.25
CA PRO A 67 3.60 6.63 -12.72
C PRO A 67 4.40 7.33 -11.60
N PRO A 68 3.79 8.12 -10.70
CA PRO A 68 4.55 8.73 -9.61
C PRO A 68 5.08 7.70 -8.59
N MET A 69 4.39 6.57 -8.41
CA MET A 69 4.86 5.46 -7.59
C MET A 69 6.13 4.82 -8.19
N ALA A 70 6.16 4.57 -9.50
CA ALA A 70 7.31 4.01 -10.21
C ALA A 70 8.53 4.94 -10.17
N ARG A 71 8.31 6.26 -10.18
CA ARG A 71 9.38 7.27 -10.06
C ARG A 71 9.83 7.52 -8.62
N GLY A 72 9.13 6.96 -7.62
CA GLY A 72 9.42 7.19 -6.20
C GLY A 72 9.04 8.58 -5.70
N GLU A 73 8.12 9.27 -6.39
CA GLU A 73 7.59 10.58 -6.01
C GLU A 73 6.53 10.49 -4.92
N ILE A 74 5.87 9.34 -4.81
CA ILE A 74 4.88 9.03 -3.77
C ILE A 74 5.31 7.76 -3.06
N ILE A 75 5.54 7.83 -1.76
CA ILE A 75 5.88 6.69 -0.91
C ILE A 75 4.63 6.19 -0.20
N TRP A 76 4.44 4.87 -0.16
CA TRP A 76 3.25 4.22 0.35
C TRP A 76 3.50 3.43 1.63
N ALA A 77 2.57 3.56 2.58
CA ALA A 77 2.51 2.78 3.80
C ALA A 77 1.40 1.73 3.73
N GLN A 78 1.69 0.53 4.27
CA GLN A 78 0.67 -0.50 4.47
C GLN A 78 0.05 -0.33 5.87
N ALA A 79 -1.27 -0.21 5.93
CA ALA A 79 -2.03 0.07 7.15
C ALA A 79 -3.11 -0.99 7.38
N TRP A 80 -2.71 -2.22 7.73
CA TRP A 80 -3.62 -3.36 7.89
C TRP A 80 -3.85 -3.71 9.35
N SER A 81 -2.78 -4.07 10.07
CA SER A 81 -2.86 -4.54 11.46
C SER A 81 -3.46 -3.48 12.40
N GLU A 82 -4.17 -3.95 13.41
CA GLU A 82 -4.70 -3.15 14.51
C GLU A 82 -4.21 -3.74 15.85
N PRO A 83 -4.29 -3.01 16.97
CA PRO A 83 -3.92 -3.57 18.27
C PRO A 83 -4.61 -4.89 18.60
N GLY A 84 -5.86 -5.07 18.15
CA GLY A 84 -6.65 -6.29 18.33
C GLY A 84 -6.71 -7.23 17.12
N ALA A 85 -6.06 -6.90 15.98
CA ALA A 85 -6.17 -7.65 14.74
C ALA A 85 -4.83 -7.67 13.98
N GLY A 86 -4.03 -8.68 14.26
CA GLY A 86 -2.76 -8.96 13.56
C GLY A 86 -2.90 -10.21 12.70
N SER A 87 -2.51 -11.38 13.24
CA SER A 87 -2.65 -12.66 12.53
C SER A 87 -4.11 -12.97 12.16
N ASP A 88 -5.07 -12.60 13.00
CA ASP A 88 -6.49 -12.60 12.64
C ASP A 88 -6.90 -11.26 12.03
N MET A 89 -6.46 -11.00 10.80
CA MET A 89 -6.75 -9.77 10.07
C MET A 89 -8.26 -9.60 9.79
N ALA A 90 -9.04 -10.68 9.78
CA ALA A 90 -10.49 -10.62 9.63
C ALA A 90 -11.21 -9.97 10.84
N ALA A 91 -10.50 -9.80 11.96
CA ALA A 91 -11.01 -9.11 13.16
C ALA A 91 -10.86 -7.59 13.13
N ILE A 92 -10.44 -7.01 11.99
CA ILE A 92 -10.32 -5.56 11.80
C ILE A 92 -11.60 -4.84 12.22
N SER A 93 -11.45 -3.81 13.06
CA SER A 93 -12.52 -3.02 13.66
C SER A 93 -12.51 -1.53 13.24
N SER A 94 -11.40 -1.01 12.72
CA SER A 94 -11.38 0.36 12.16
C SER A 94 -12.43 0.50 11.07
N ARG A 95 -13.21 1.58 11.14
CA ARG A 95 -14.40 1.79 10.32
C ARG A 95 -14.15 2.76 9.18
N ALA A 96 -14.93 2.61 8.12
CA ALA A 96 -15.05 3.57 7.04
C ALA A 96 -16.54 3.74 6.70
N ILE A 97 -17.19 4.66 7.38
CA ILE A 97 -18.62 4.89 7.18
C ILE A 97 -18.82 5.84 6.01
N ARG A 98 -19.69 5.45 5.08
CA ARG A 98 -19.97 6.26 3.91
C ARG A 98 -20.83 7.47 4.26
N ASP A 99 -20.37 8.65 3.85
CA ASP A 99 -21.07 9.92 3.97
C ASP A 99 -21.03 10.65 2.62
N GLY A 100 -22.08 10.45 1.82
CA GLY A 100 -22.16 10.97 0.46
C GLY A 100 -21.08 10.44 -0.47
N ASP A 101 -20.21 11.32 -0.93
CA ASP A 101 -19.07 11.03 -1.82
C ASP A 101 -17.76 10.75 -1.07
N HIS A 102 -17.79 10.63 0.26
CA HIS A 102 -16.67 10.33 1.13
C HIS A 102 -16.92 9.11 2.01
N TYR A 103 -15.83 8.50 2.45
CA TYR A 103 -15.78 7.65 3.65
C TYR A 103 -15.25 8.48 4.81
N VAL A 104 -15.83 8.30 5.99
CA VAL A 104 -15.32 8.82 7.27
C VAL A 104 -14.59 7.68 7.97
N LEU A 105 -13.26 7.79 8.04
CA LEU A 105 -12.41 6.77 8.66
C LEU A 105 -12.26 7.06 10.15
N SER A 106 -12.43 6.03 10.99
CA SER A 106 -12.20 6.09 12.44
C SER A 106 -11.59 4.80 12.94
N GLY A 107 -10.57 4.90 13.80
CA GLY A 107 -9.88 3.76 14.39
C GLY A 107 -8.37 3.93 14.47
N GLN A 108 -7.67 2.80 14.60
CA GLN A 108 -6.23 2.78 14.76
C GLN A 108 -5.61 1.62 13.98
N LYS A 109 -4.55 1.91 13.25
CA LYS A 109 -3.65 0.91 12.66
C LYS A 109 -2.32 0.90 13.39
N THR A 110 -1.68 -0.26 13.48
CA THR A 110 -0.38 -0.42 14.12
C THR A 110 0.57 -1.21 13.24
N TRP A 111 1.86 -1.15 13.54
CA TRP A 111 2.91 -1.80 12.76
C TRP A 111 2.88 -1.45 11.27
N SER A 112 2.40 -0.24 10.97
CA SER A 112 2.27 0.24 9.59
C SER A 112 3.65 0.55 9.03
N SER A 113 4.14 -0.33 8.15
CA SER A 113 5.46 -0.20 7.53
C SER A 113 5.55 1.10 6.75
N ARG A 114 6.60 1.89 6.99
CA ARG A 114 6.91 3.17 6.34
C ARG A 114 5.99 4.33 6.70
N ALA A 115 4.93 4.14 7.48
CA ALA A 115 3.97 5.19 7.81
C ALA A 115 4.60 6.39 8.53
N ALA A 116 5.77 6.22 9.16
CA ALA A 116 6.50 7.31 9.79
C ALA A 116 6.90 8.42 8.79
N PHE A 117 7.12 8.09 7.51
CA PHE A 117 7.60 9.01 6.48
C PHE A 117 6.89 8.91 5.12
N ALA A 118 5.92 8.00 4.96
CA ALA A 118 5.18 7.85 3.72
C ALA A 118 4.22 9.03 3.48
N ASP A 119 3.86 9.24 2.21
CA ASP A 119 2.90 10.26 1.77
C ASP A 119 1.48 9.73 1.80
N TRP A 120 1.30 8.49 1.33
CA TRP A 120 0.01 7.82 1.20
C TRP A 120 0.00 6.49 1.94
N GLY A 121 -1.20 6.07 2.35
CA GLY A 121 -1.45 4.75 2.91
C GLY A 121 -2.49 3.97 2.13
N PHE A 122 -2.42 2.65 2.24
CA PHE A 122 -3.48 1.74 1.81
C PHE A 122 -3.87 0.84 2.96
N GLY A 123 -5.16 0.69 3.18
CA GLY A 123 -5.68 -0.03 4.34
C GLY A 123 -7.01 -0.69 4.08
N ILE A 124 -7.37 -1.57 5.02
CA ILE A 124 -8.63 -2.29 5.03
C ILE A 124 -9.45 -1.78 6.19
N PHE A 125 -10.69 -1.40 5.91
CA PHE A 125 -11.60 -0.83 6.89
C PHE A 125 -12.97 -1.51 6.80
N ARG A 126 -13.69 -1.54 7.92
CA ARG A 126 -15.05 -2.07 7.99
C ARG A 126 -16.04 -1.01 7.52
N THR A 127 -16.65 -1.24 6.36
CA THR A 127 -17.69 -0.37 5.79
C THR A 127 -19.10 -0.81 6.16
N ASP A 128 -19.30 -2.11 6.44
CA ASP A 128 -20.55 -2.64 6.94
C ASP A 128 -20.38 -3.10 8.41
N PRO A 129 -20.86 -2.33 9.39
CA PRO A 129 -20.71 -2.64 10.82
C PRO A 129 -21.47 -3.90 11.26
N GLU A 130 -22.51 -4.30 10.53
CA GLU A 130 -23.31 -5.50 10.83
C GLU A 130 -22.63 -6.77 10.31
N SER A 131 -21.68 -6.64 9.39
CA SER A 131 -20.93 -7.76 8.85
C SER A 131 -19.89 -8.31 9.82
N LYS A 132 -19.55 -9.58 9.64
CA LYS A 132 -18.56 -10.27 10.49
C LYS A 132 -17.39 -10.78 9.66
N ARG A 133 -16.23 -10.82 10.33
CA ARG A 133 -14.99 -11.37 9.78
C ARG A 133 -14.59 -10.67 8.49
N HIS A 134 -14.34 -11.43 7.43
CA HIS A 134 -13.86 -10.94 6.13
C HIS A 134 -14.93 -10.27 5.26
N LYS A 135 -16.20 -10.33 5.65
CA LYS A 135 -17.29 -9.62 4.94
C LYS A 135 -17.32 -8.16 5.34
N GLY A 136 -17.84 -7.29 4.45
CA GLY A 136 -18.02 -5.86 4.73
C GLY A 136 -16.73 -5.09 4.98
N LEU A 137 -15.62 -5.58 4.49
CA LEU A 137 -14.33 -4.90 4.49
C LEU A 137 -14.08 -4.25 3.13
N THR A 138 -13.55 -3.04 3.13
CA THR A 138 -13.24 -2.27 1.92
C THR A 138 -11.78 -1.83 1.94
N PHE A 139 -11.12 -1.92 0.78
CA PHE A 139 -9.74 -1.50 0.60
C PHE A 139 -9.69 -0.05 0.16
N ILE A 140 -9.06 0.82 0.94
CA ILE A 140 -9.09 2.28 0.76
C ILE A 140 -7.67 2.84 0.71
N LEU A 141 -7.44 3.73 -0.27
CA LEU A 141 -6.23 4.54 -0.40
C LEU A 141 -6.47 5.90 0.26
N PHE A 142 -5.52 6.39 1.05
CA PHE A 142 -5.67 7.66 1.76
C PHE A 142 -4.36 8.44 1.84
N ASP A 143 -4.44 9.75 1.73
CA ASP A 143 -3.31 10.66 1.96
C ASP A 143 -3.05 10.75 3.46
N LEU A 144 -1.82 10.44 3.88
CA LEU A 144 -1.42 10.47 5.28
C LEU A 144 -1.31 11.89 5.88
N ASN A 145 -1.44 12.92 5.05
CA ASN A 145 -1.48 14.31 5.49
C ASN A 145 -2.92 14.84 5.65
N THR A 146 -3.94 14.00 5.42
CA THR A 146 -5.35 14.38 5.60
C THR A 146 -5.59 14.79 7.06
N PRO A 147 -6.31 15.91 7.31
CA PRO A 147 -6.70 16.29 8.68
C PRO A 147 -7.42 15.15 9.40
N GLY A 148 -7.12 14.97 10.69
CA GLY A 148 -7.62 13.87 11.52
C GLY A 148 -6.71 12.64 11.52
N ILE A 149 -5.67 12.58 10.68
CA ILE A 149 -4.64 11.53 10.75
C ILE A 149 -3.51 11.97 11.67
N THR A 150 -3.21 11.13 12.66
CA THR A 150 -2.02 11.27 13.50
C THR A 150 -1.14 10.04 13.34
N ARG A 151 0.15 10.25 13.13
CA ARG A 151 1.16 9.19 13.02
C ARG A 151 2.08 9.22 14.24
N ARG A 152 2.27 8.06 14.87
CA ARG A 152 3.19 7.89 15.99
C ARG A 152 4.24 6.82 15.64
N PRO A 153 5.49 7.21 15.34
CA PRO A 153 6.55 6.27 15.02
C PRO A 153 6.79 5.28 16.16
N ILE A 154 7.01 4.01 15.82
CA ILE A 154 7.34 2.93 16.75
C ILE A 154 8.85 2.73 16.72
N ARG A 155 9.50 2.99 17.85
CA ARG A 155 10.93 2.73 17.97
C ARG A 155 11.19 1.25 18.12
N GLN A 156 11.97 0.69 17.20
CA GLN A 156 12.36 -0.71 17.19
C GLN A 156 13.58 -0.94 18.10
N LEU A 157 13.89 -2.21 18.41
CA LEU A 157 14.99 -2.59 19.30
C LEU A 157 16.36 -2.07 18.83
N HIS A 158 16.59 -2.02 17.52
CA HIS A 158 17.83 -1.50 16.90
C HIS A 158 17.83 0.04 16.70
N GLY A 159 16.77 0.73 17.17
CA GLY A 159 16.68 2.19 17.17
C GLY A 159 15.90 2.80 16.00
N ASP A 160 15.66 2.07 14.91
CA ASP A 160 14.92 2.58 13.77
C ASP A 160 13.45 2.81 14.08
N THR A 161 12.80 3.68 13.28
CA THR A 161 11.38 4.04 13.36
C THR A 161 10.65 3.76 12.04
N GLY A 162 10.96 2.64 11.39
CA GLY A 162 10.38 2.25 10.09
C GLY A 162 8.89 1.90 10.13
N PHE A 163 8.35 1.67 11.34
CA PHE A 163 6.92 1.45 11.57
C PHE A 163 6.29 2.62 12.32
N ALA A 164 4.98 2.78 12.16
CA ALA A 164 4.18 3.71 12.95
C ALA A 164 2.81 3.13 13.32
N GLU A 165 2.21 3.69 14.35
CA GLU A 165 0.77 3.67 14.55
C GLU A 165 0.16 4.81 13.75
N ILE A 166 -1.03 4.56 13.21
CA ILE A 166 -1.83 5.57 12.50
C ILE A 166 -3.18 5.65 13.21
N PHE A 167 -3.52 6.83 13.67
CA PHE A 167 -4.82 7.11 14.28
C PHE A 167 -5.69 7.88 13.29
N PHE A 168 -6.94 7.47 13.16
CA PHE A 168 -7.94 8.09 12.31
C PHE A 168 -9.05 8.65 13.19
N ASP A 169 -9.20 9.97 13.19
CA ASP A 169 -10.23 10.70 13.92
C ASP A 169 -11.14 11.41 12.90
N GLU A 170 -12.21 10.74 12.51
CA GLU A 170 -13.21 11.19 11.53
C GLU A 170 -12.61 11.68 10.20
N VAL A 171 -11.64 10.96 9.68
CA VAL A 171 -10.88 11.33 8.47
C VAL A 171 -11.72 11.14 7.23
N ARG A 172 -11.93 12.22 6.48
CA ARG A 172 -12.73 12.20 5.24
C ARG A 172 -11.85 11.79 4.04
N VAL A 173 -12.20 10.69 3.41
CA VAL A 173 -11.51 10.15 2.23
C VAL A 173 -12.51 9.98 1.09
N PRO A 174 -12.24 10.50 -0.12
CA PRO A 174 -13.15 10.36 -1.26
C PRO A 174 -13.44 8.89 -1.61
N VAL A 175 -14.69 8.55 -1.93
CA VAL A 175 -15.09 7.17 -2.30
C VAL A 175 -14.35 6.65 -3.52
N GLN A 176 -13.90 7.53 -4.40
CA GLN A 176 -13.07 7.19 -5.57
C GLN A 176 -11.66 6.67 -5.22
N ASN A 177 -11.25 6.77 -3.95
CA ASN A 177 -9.99 6.20 -3.46
C ASN A 177 -10.13 4.73 -3.01
N ARG A 178 -11.30 4.13 -3.13
CA ARG A 178 -11.55 2.72 -2.92
C ARG A 178 -11.02 1.90 -4.10
N LEU A 179 -10.35 0.78 -3.84
CA LEU A 179 -10.06 -0.23 -4.87
C LEU A 179 -11.15 -1.28 -4.88
N ALA A 180 -11.56 -1.71 -6.06
CA ALA A 180 -12.69 -2.62 -6.31
C ALA A 180 -14.02 -2.11 -5.74
N GLY A 181 -14.98 -3.00 -5.48
CA GLY A 181 -16.28 -2.68 -4.89
C GLY A 181 -16.23 -2.47 -3.39
N GLU A 182 -17.24 -1.76 -2.86
CA GLU A 182 -17.46 -1.70 -1.41
C GLU A 182 -17.78 -3.11 -0.88
N GLY A 183 -17.14 -3.48 0.23
CA GLY A 183 -17.25 -4.84 0.80
C GLY A 183 -16.33 -5.89 0.16
N GLU A 184 -15.62 -5.58 -0.91
CA GLU A 184 -14.71 -6.50 -1.62
C GLU A 184 -13.25 -6.43 -1.13
N GLY A 185 -12.98 -5.63 -0.12
CA GLY A 185 -11.62 -5.35 0.37
C GLY A 185 -10.86 -6.58 0.85
N TRP A 186 -11.54 -7.63 1.29
CA TRP A 186 -10.88 -8.88 1.66
C TRP A 186 -10.21 -9.55 0.44
N ASN A 187 -10.90 -9.62 -0.69
CA ASN A 187 -10.35 -10.21 -1.91
C ASN A 187 -9.14 -9.42 -2.41
N VAL A 188 -9.23 -8.10 -2.40
CA VAL A 188 -8.12 -7.20 -2.75
C VAL A 188 -6.93 -7.42 -1.83
N ALA A 189 -7.16 -7.52 -0.52
CA ALA A 189 -6.11 -7.77 0.46
C ALA A 189 -5.43 -9.14 0.26
N MET A 190 -6.20 -10.18 -0.05
CA MET A 190 -5.63 -11.51 -0.30
C MET A 190 -4.76 -11.54 -1.56
N ALA A 191 -5.17 -10.85 -2.62
CA ALA A 191 -4.33 -10.68 -3.81
C ALA A 191 -3.05 -9.91 -3.49
N THR A 192 -3.16 -8.78 -2.75
CA THR A 192 -2.01 -7.99 -2.29
C THR A 192 -1.05 -8.84 -1.45
N ALA A 193 -1.56 -9.67 -0.52
CA ALA A 193 -0.74 -10.60 0.26
C ALA A 193 -0.10 -11.69 -0.61
N GLY A 194 -0.74 -12.08 -1.71
CA GLY A 194 -0.17 -12.96 -2.74
C GLY A 194 1.06 -12.35 -3.39
N PHE A 195 1.02 -11.08 -3.76
CA PHE A 195 2.19 -10.35 -4.28
C PHE A 195 3.30 -10.25 -3.24
N GLU A 196 2.96 -10.00 -1.97
CA GLU A 196 3.91 -9.94 -0.87
C GLU A 196 4.70 -11.25 -0.71
N ARG A 197 4.03 -12.39 -0.84
CA ARG A 197 4.61 -13.73 -0.71
C ARG A 197 5.29 -14.23 -1.98
N GLY A 198 5.12 -13.53 -3.09
CA GLY A 198 5.74 -13.85 -4.37
C GLY A 198 7.22 -13.45 -4.43
N LEU A 199 7.85 -13.81 -5.56
CA LEU A 199 9.26 -13.49 -5.85
C LEU A 199 9.55 -11.97 -5.91
N MET A 200 8.51 -11.17 -6.06
CA MET A 200 8.62 -9.72 -6.27
C MET A 200 9.21 -8.95 -5.08
N LEU A 201 9.17 -9.53 -3.87
CA LEU A 201 9.77 -8.92 -2.67
C LEU A 201 11.19 -9.40 -2.39
N ARG A 202 11.59 -10.50 -2.98
CA ARG A 202 12.94 -11.05 -2.77
C ARG A 202 13.89 -10.43 -3.76
N SER A 203 14.67 -9.50 -3.28
CA SER A 203 15.83 -9.04 -4.02
C SER A 203 16.85 -10.18 -4.11
N PRO A 204 17.31 -10.55 -5.33
CA PRO A 204 18.30 -11.62 -5.49
C PRO A 204 19.65 -11.33 -4.81
N GLY A 205 19.86 -10.09 -4.41
CA GLY A 205 21.12 -9.63 -3.78
C GLY A 205 21.14 -9.68 -2.25
N ARG A 206 20.24 -10.40 -1.59
CA ARG A 206 20.26 -10.59 -0.13
C ARG A 206 20.52 -12.02 0.26
#